data_13b584ff8cad3f22fd8f85d609da147a
#
_entry.id   13b584ff8cad3f22fd8f85d609da147a
#
_cell.length_a   1.000
_cell.length_b   1.000
_cell.length_c   1.000
_cell.angle_alpha   90.00
_cell.angle_beta   90.00
_cell.angle_gamma   90.00
#
_symmetry.space_group_name_H-M   'P 1'
#
loop_
_entity.id
_entity.type
_entity.pdbx_description
1 polymer ?
#
loop_
_entity_poly.entity_id
_entity_poly.type
_entity_poly.pdbx_seq_one_letter_code
_entity_poly.pdbx_strand_id
1 'polypeptide(L)'
;MWLHRYAKLVSASTVLLIVAGGLVTSTGSGLSVPDWPTSYGWSMFTFPLRHMVGGIFYEHGHRLIASTVGFLTIILAVWIWRVEPRRWVRTLGFAALGSVILQGLLGGITVLLFLPTAVSTAHAGLAQIFFCLTVAIALVTSPSWNMAPPGGWRDDHTLRVVATMTTAVIYSQILLGATMRHADAGLAIPDFPLVFGGLVPPYWTPQIAIHYAHRVGALLATAAIFATAGHVWFRHPDRKELRRPATLLAVLVLVQISLGGLIVLTKKDVSINTAHVVSGALVLATSLVLTLRSHRARFAEGAVSPARVSAGMSPAGVRA
;
A
#
# COMPACT_ATOMS: atom_id res chain seq x y z
N MET A 1 -20.06 6.14 -12.22
CA MET A 1 -19.50 7.28 -11.44
C MET A 1 -19.52 7.06 -9.92
N TRP A 2 -20.64 6.66 -9.31
CA TRP A 2 -20.76 6.53 -7.85
C TRP A 2 -19.86 5.46 -7.23
N LEU A 3 -19.76 4.27 -7.86
CA LEU A 3 -18.84 3.21 -7.39
C LEU A 3 -17.39 3.69 -7.28
N HIS A 4 -16.90 4.44 -8.29
CA HIS A 4 -15.56 5.02 -8.25
C HIS A 4 -15.38 6.01 -7.08
N ARG A 5 -16.37 6.87 -6.84
CA ARG A 5 -16.34 7.81 -5.70
C ARG A 5 -16.29 7.08 -4.37
N TYR A 6 -17.09 6.03 -4.25
CA TYR A 6 -17.11 5.19 -3.04
C TYR A 6 -15.79 4.43 -2.85
N ALA A 7 -15.22 3.86 -3.91
CA ALA A 7 -13.91 3.22 -3.84
C ALA A 7 -12.80 4.20 -3.39
N LYS A 8 -12.86 5.45 -3.84
CA LYS A 8 -11.96 6.52 -3.34
C LYS A 8 -12.18 6.81 -1.86
N LEU A 9 -13.42 6.86 -1.40
CA LEU A 9 -13.73 7.02 0.03
C LEU A 9 -13.10 5.90 0.85
N VAL A 10 -13.28 4.64 0.43
CA VAL A 10 -12.67 3.49 1.12
C VAL A 10 -11.14 3.58 1.14
N SER A 11 -10.51 3.95 0.01
CA SER A 11 -9.05 4.17 -0.03
C SER A 11 -8.60 5.29 0.91
N ALA A 12 -9.31 6.42 0.96
CA ALA A 12 -9.00 7.53 1.86
C ALA A 12 -9.18 7.13 3.33
N SER A 13 -10.26 6.39 3.66
CA SER A 13 -10.49 5.84 5.00
C SER A 13 -9.40 4.84 5.40
N THR A 14 -8.84 4.09 4.44
CA THR A 14 -7.71 3.20 4.69
C THR A 14 -6.42 3.98 5.01
N VAL A 15 -6.18 5.13 4.38
CA VAL A 15 -5.06 6.02 4.75
C VAL A 15 -5.24 6.49 6.20
N LEU A 16 -6.46 6.91 6.60
CA LEU A 16 -6.75 7.30 7.98
C LEU A 16 -6.49 6.13 8.94
N LEU A 17 -6.86 4.91 8.57
CA LEU A 17 -6.59 3.71 9.36
C LEU A 17 -5.08 3.45 9.51
N ILE A 18 -4.28 3.66 8.45
CA ILE A 18 -2.81 3.54 8.52
C ILE A 18 -2.23 4.62 9.45
N VAL A 19 -2.74 5.85 9.40
CA VAL A 19 -2.36 6.92 10.36
C VAL A 19 -2.62 6.47 11.79
N ALA A 20 -3.85 5.99 12.08
CA ALA A 20 -4.22 5.53 13.41
C ALA A 20 -3.34 4.35 13.90
N GLY A 21 -3.08 3.34 13.04
CA GLY A 21 -2.18 2.23 13.36
C GLY A 21 -0.71 2.68 13.54
N GLY A 22 -0.28 3.68 12.76
CA GLY A 22 1.02 4.32 12.92
C GLY A 22 1.16 5.03 14.28
N LEU A 23 0.11 5.71 14.74
CA LEU A 23 0.06 6.34 16.06
C LEU A 23 0.10 5.30 17.18
N VAL A 24 -0.70 4.22 17.10
CA VAL A 24 -0.64 3.11 18.09
C VAL A 24 0.79 2.64 18.30
N THR A 25 1.50 2.35 17.20
CA THR A 25 2.87 1.85 17.29
C THR A 25 3.86 2.94 17.74
N SER A 26 3.70 4.20 17.26
CA SER A 26 4.61 5.30 17.59
C SER A 26 4.51 5.77 19.04
N THR A 27 3.33 5.59 19.66
CA THR A 27 3.09 5.91 21.08
C THR A 27 3.33 4.72 22.01
N GLY A 28 3.67 3.55 21.48
CA GLY A 28 3.81 2.34 22.29
C GLY A 28 2.50 1.81 22.86
N SER A 29 1.37 2.15 22.24
CA SER A 29 0.03 1.88 22.80
C SER A 29 -0.56 0.52 22.38
N GLY A 30 0.19 -0.36 21.71
CA GLY A 30 -0.36 -1.58 21.10
C GLY A 30 -0.80 -2.68 22.07
N LEU A 31 -0.62 -2.50 23.38
CA LEU A 31 -1.13 -3.37 24.46
C LEU A 31 -1.91 -2.57 25.51
N SER A 32 -2.39 -1.38 25.18
CA SER A 32 -3.19 -0.56 26.10
C SER A 32 -4.61 -1.11 26.30
N VAL A 33 -5.07 -2.02 25.43
CA VAL A 33 -6.32 -2.77 25.54
C VAL A 33 -5.98 -4.26 25.41
N PRO A 34 -5.83 -4.99 26.54
CA PRO A 34 -5.21 -6.31 26.56
C PRO A 34 -6.08 -7.44 26.01
N ASP A 35 -7.36 -7.21 25.81
CA ASP A 35 -8.34 -8.19 25.36
C ASP A 35 -8.78 -7.95 23.91
N TRP A 36 -9.24 -9.01 23.25
CA TRP A 36 -9.78 -8.99 21.92
C TRP A 36 -10.79 -10.17 21.76
N PRO A 37 -11.96 -9.98 21.13
CA PRO A 37 -12.50 -8.81 20.40
C PRO A 37 -13.11 -7.72 21.29
N THR A 38 -13.11 -7.88 22.59
CA THR A 38 -13.61 -6.93 23.59
C THR A 38 -12.60 -5.83 23.89
N SER A 39 -12.99 -4.86 24.72
CA SER A 39 -12.14 -3.82 25.29
C SER A 39 -12.44 -3.75 26.80
N TYR A 40 -11.55 -4.32 27.62
CA TYR A 40 -11.75 -4.47 29.06
C TYR A 40 -13.08 -5.15 29.43
N GLY A 41 -13.42 -6.21 28.69
CA GLY A 41 -14.67 -6.96 28.85
C GLY A 41 -15.91 -6.30 28.25
N TRP A 42 -15.84 -5.04 27.82
CA TRP A 42 -16.93 -4.36 27.12
C TRP A 42 -16.97 -4.75 25.64
N SER A 43 -18.15 -4.71 25.02
CA SER A 43 -18.22 -4.67 23.57
C SER A 43 -17.44 -3.46 23.04
N MET A 44 -16.67 -3.64 21.97
CA MET A 44 -15.88 -2.59 21.34
C MET A 44 -16.72 -1.33 21.03
N PHE A 45 -18.00 -1.50 20.68
CA PHE A 45 -18.88 -0.38 20.30
C PHE A 45 -19.57 0.30 21.48
N THR A 46 -19.54 -0.31 22.66
CA THR A 46 -20.20 0.24 23.88
C THR A 46 -19.18 0.63 24.94
N PHE A 47 -17.89 0.59 24.64
CA PHE A 47 -16.83 1.01 25.57
C PHE A 47 -17.00 2.49 25.93
N PRO A 48 -17.02 2.84 27.24
CA PRO A 48 -17.32 4.20 27.67
C PRO A 48 -16.24 5.19 27.19
N LEU A 49 -16.65 6.25 26.50
CA LEU A 49 -15.73 7.27 25.96
C LEU A 49 -14.86 7.94 27.03
N ARG A 50 -15.36 8.06 28.27
CA ARG A 50 -14.61 8.61 29.41
C ARG A 50 -13.36 7.79 29.78
N HIS A 51 -13.31 6.53 29.39
CA HIS A 51 -12.16 5.65 29.63
C HIS A 51 -11.16 5.65 28.46
N MET A 52 -11.48 6.30 27.36
CA MET A 52 -10.57 6.46 26.20
C MET A 52 -9.49 7.52 26.48
N VAL A 53 -8.54 7.20 27.35
CA VAL A 53 -7.45 8.12 27.75
C VAL A 53 -6.08 7.49 27.48
N GLY A 54 -5.07 8.31 27.24
CA GLY A 54 -3.70 7.84 27.03
C GLY A 54 -3.59 6.82 25.90
N GLY A 55 -2.91 5.69 26.13
CA GLY A 55 -2.73 4.62 25.14
C GLY A 55 -4.04 3.98 24.68
N ILE A 56 -5.05 3.90 25.56
CA ILE A 56 -6.37 3.35 25.21
C ILE A 56 -7.03 4.19 24.09
N PHE A 57 -6.87 5.50 24.11
CA PHE A 57 -7.39 6.38 23.06
C PHE A 57 -6.85 5.99 21.68
N TYR A 58 -5.55 5.71 21.58
CA TYR A 58 -4.93 5.33 20.31
C TYR A 58 -5.34 3.93 19.88
N GLU A 59 -5.21 2.94 20.76
CA GLU A 59 -5.48 1.55 20.39
C GLU A 59 -6.97 1.28 20.15
N HIS A 60 -7.84 1.67 21.07
CA HIS A 60 -9.27 1.49 20.90
C HIS A 60 -9.82 2.35 19.74
N GLY A 61 -9.34 3.58 19.59
CA GLY A 61 -9.67 4.43 18.45
C GLY A 61 -9.29 3.78 17.11
N HIS A 62 -8.10 3.16 17.03
CA HIS A 62 -7.68 2.39 15.86
C HIS A 62 -8.62 1.22 15.57
N ARG A 63 -9.06 0.47 16.58
CA ARG A 63 -10.03 -0.64 16.44
C ARG A 63 -11.39 -0.15 15.88
N LEU A 64 -11.90 0.98 16.35
CA LEU A 64 -13.14 1.59 15.85
C LEU A 64 -13.02 2.02 14.39
N ILE A 65 -11.92 2.69 14.01
CA ILE A 65 -11.65 3.06 12.62
C ILE A 65 -11.51 1.80 11.75
N ALA A 66 -10.83 0.76 12.23
CA ALA A 66 -10.68 -0.51 11.53
C ALA A 66 -12.04 -1.19 11.26
N SER A 67 -12.92 -1.21 12.28
CA SER A 67 -14.28 -1.75 12.13
C SER A 67 -15.10 -0.96 11.11
N THR A 68 -14.97 0.37 11.11
CA THR A 68 -15.62 1.25 10.12
C THR A 68 -15.12 0.96 8.71
N VAL A 69 -13.79 0.88 8.52
CA VAL A 69 -13.19 0.55 7.21
C VAL A 69 -13.60 -0.86 6.76
N GLY A 70 -13.67 -1.82 7.68
CA GLY A 70 -14.18 -3.16 7.42
C GLY A 70 -15.62 -3.12 6.88
N PHE A 71 -16.50 -2.39 7.55
CA PHE A 71 -17.89 -2.21 7.12
C PHE A 71 -18.02 -1.54 5.76
N LEU A 72 -17.25 -0.47 5.52
CA LEU A 72 -17.19 0.19 4.21
C LEU A 72 -16.70 -0.77 3.11
N THR A 73 -15.77 -1.67 3.44
CA THR A 73 -15.24 -2.67 2.50
C THR A 73 -16.29 -3.74 2.17
N ILE A 74 -17.12 -4.16 3.13
CA ILE A 74 -18.24 -5.07 2.87
C ILE A 74 -19.20 -4.45 1.84
N ILE A 75 -19.59 -3.17 2.05
CA ILE A 75 -20.46 -2.45 1.11
C ILE A 75 -19.79 -2.36 -0.27
N LEU A 76 -18.48 -2.03 -0.32
CA LEU A 76 -17.74 -1.95 -1.58
C LEU A 76 -17.75 -3.29 -2.32
N ALA A 77 -17.46 -4.39 -1.64
CA ALA A 77 -17.42 -5.73 -2.24
C ALA A 77 -18.80 -6.16 -2.79
N VAL A 78 -19.86 -5.95 -2.01
CA VAL A 78 -21.25 -6.25 -2.43
C VAL A 78 -21.65 -5.38 -3.62
N TRP A 79 -21.31 -4.09 -3.58
CA TRP A 79 -21.62 -3.18 -4.68
C TRP A 79 -20.90 -3.57 -5.98
N ILE A 80 -19.59 -3.84 -5.92
CA ILE A 80 -18.81 -4.35 -7.07
C ILE A 80 -19.44 -5.64 -7.60
N TRP A 81 -19.75 -6.60 -6.72
CA TRP A 81 -20.36 -7.86 -7.12
C TRP A 81 -21.67 -7.68 -7.90
N ARG A 82 -22.51 -6.72 -7.50
CA ARG A 82 -23.82 -6.44 -8.10
C ARG A 82 -23.74 -5.72 -9.44
N VAL A 83 -22.84 -4.74 -9.60
CA VAL A 83 -22.88 -3.79 -10.73
C VAL A 83 -21.70 -3.90 -11.69
N GLU A 84 -20.59 -4.54 -11.29
CA GLU A 84 -19.40 -4.57 -12.13
C GLU A 84 -19.42 -5.82 -13.05
N PRO A 85 -19.40 -5.66 -14.38
CA PRO A 85 -19.46 -6.80 -15.29
C PRO A 85 -18.14 -7.58 -15.37
N ARG A 86 -17.00 -6.92 -15.13
CA ARG A 86 -15.66 -7.52 -15.25
C ARG A 86 -15.37 -8.47 -14.08
N ARG A 87 -15.27 -9.78 -14.38
CA ARG A 87 -15.02 -10.81 -13.35
C ARG A 87 -13.79 -10.53 -12.49
N TRP A 88 -12.67 -10.12 -13.11
CA TRP A 88 -11.44 -9.83 -12.39
C TRP A 88 -11.57 -8.66 -11.39
N VAL A 89 -12.41 -7.67 -11.67
CA VAL A 89 -12.69 -6.58 -10.73
C VAL A 89 -13.53 -7.07 -9.55
N ARG A 90 -14.47 -8.00 -9.79
CA ARG A 90 -15.22 -8.66 -8.70
C ARG A 90 -14.27 -9.45 -7.80
N THR A 91 -13.28 -10.16 -8.39
CA THR A 91 -12.25 -10.86 -7.62
C THR A 91 -11.43 -9.90 -6.76
N LEU A 92 -11.07 -8.70 -7.27
CA LEU A 92 -10.41 -7.66 -6.45
C LEU A 92 -11.28 -7.21 -5.26
N GLY A 93 -12.60 -7.05 -5.47
CA GLY A 93 -13.55 -6.73 -4.39
C GLY A 93 -13.57 -7.80 -3.28
N PHE A 94 -13.65 -9.08 -3.66
CA PHE A 94 -13.58 -10.18 -2.71
C PHE A 94 -12.20 -10.34 -2.06
N ALA A 95 -11.13 -10.10 -2.80
CA ALA A 95 -9.78 -10.10 -2.25
C ALA A 95 -9.60 -8.99 -1.19
N ALA A 96 -10.14 -7.80 -1.43
CA ALA A 96 -10.12 -6.71 -0.45
C ALA A 96 -10.92 -7.08 0.80
N LEU A 97 -12.11 -7.71 0.64
CA LEU A 97 -12.92 -8.18 1.76
C LEU A 97 -12.19 -9.29 2.56
N GLY A 98 -11.65 -10.29 1.89
CA GLY A 98 -10.87 -11.35 2.56
C GLY A 98 -9.64 -10.80 3.28
N SER A 99 -8.96 -9.82 2.65
CA SER A 99 -7.78 -9.16 3.22
C SER A 99 -8.13 -8.37 4.49
N VAL A 100 -9.25 -7.62 4.53
CA VAL A 100 -9.64 -6.85 5.74
C VAL A 100 -10.12 -7.75 6.86
N ILE A 101 -10.75 -8.89 6.56
CA ILE A 101 -11.11 -9.89 7.58
C ILE A 101 -9.84 -10.48 8.20
N LEU A 102 -8.91 -10.92 7.35
CA LEU A 102 -7.63 -11.46 7.84
C LEU A 102 -6.82 -10.41 8.60
N GLN A 103 -6.91 -9.14 8.21
CA GLN A 103 -6.29 -8.00 8.90
C GLN A 103 -6.84 -7.83 10.32
N GLY A 104 -8.16 -7.95 10.50
CA GLY A 104 -8.79 -7.92 11.83
C GLY A 104 -8.33 -9.07 12.71
N LEU A 105 -8.28 -10.30 12.17
CA LEU A 105 -7.79 -11.48 12.89
C LEU A 105 -6.32 -11.34 13.30
N LEU A 106 -5.44 -10.93 12.38
CA LEU A 106 -4.04 -10.70 12.70
C LEU A 106 -3.87 -9.60 13.74
N GLY A 107 -4.67 -8.51 13.65
CA GLY A 107 -4.68 -7.45 14.67
C GLY A 107 -5.05 -7.97 16.06
N GLY A 108 -6.06 -8.86 16.16
CA GLY A 108 -6.38 -9.53 17.42
C GLY A 108 -5.27 -10.44 17.93
N ILE A 109 -4.67 -11.24 17.04
CA ILE A 109 -3.55 -12.14 17.38
C ILE A 109 -2.32 -11.34 17.86
N THR A 110 -2.03 -10.16 17.30
CA THR A 110 -0.92 -9.32 17.79
C THR A 110 -1.09 -8.97 19.26
N VAL A 111 -2.30 -8.65 19.70
CA VAL A 111 -2.60 -8.31 21.11
C VAL A 111 -2.53 -9.54 21.99
N LEU A 112 -3.24 -10.62 21.62
CA LEU A 112 -3.31 -11.85 22.41
C LEU A 112 -1.96 -12.54 22.60
N LEU A 113 -1.01 -12.34 21.68
CA LEU A 113 0.35 -12.90 21.76
C LEU A 113 1.40 -11.88 22.19
N PHE A 114 1.02 -10.71 22.73
CA PHE A 114 1.94 -9.67 23.21
C PHE A 114 2.90 -9.15 22.15
N LEU A 115 2.40 -8.83 20.97
CA LEU A 115 3.09 -8.18 19.83
C LEU A 115 4.32 -8.95 19.30
N PRO A 116 4.23 -10.23 18.91
CA PRO A 116 5.36 -10.92 18.34
C PRO A 116 5.81 -10.22 17.04
N THR A 117 7.11 -10.03 16.85
CA THR A 117 7.69 -9.33 15.69
C THR A 117 7.16 -9.88 14.37
N ALA A 118 7.12 -11.20 14.20
CA ALA A 118 6.65 -11.84 12.96
C ALA A 118 5.17 -11.53 12.67
N VAL A 119 4.28 -11.66 13.66
CA VAL A 119 2.85 -11.42 13.51
C VAL A 119 2.57 -9.94 13.26
N SER A 120 3.24 -9.05 14.01
CA SER A 120 3.11 -7.61 13.85
C SER A 120 3.63 -7.13 12.49
N THR A 121 4.72 -7.71 11.98
CA THR A 121 5.22 -7.45 10.63
C THR A 121 4.25 -7.96 9.56
N ALA A 122 3.68 -9.16 9.74
CA ALA A 122 2.68 -9.70 8.83
C ALA A 122 1.41 -8.83 8.78
N HIS A 123 0.93 -8.37 9.95
CA HIS A 123 -0.19 -7.42 10.04
C HIS A 123 0.12 -6.12 9.29
N ALA A 124 1.30 -5.53 9.50
CA ALA A 124 1.73 -4.33 8.78
C ALA A 124 1.83 -4.56 7.26
N GLY A 125 2.40 -5.68 6.82
CA GLY A 125 2.51 -6.06 5.40
C GLY A 125 1.15 -6.27 4.74
N LEU A 126 0.24 -6.97 5.39
CA LEU A 126 -1.11 -7.19 4.89
C LEU A 126 -1.92 -5.89 4.80
N ALA A 127 -1.70 -4.94 5.75
CA ALA A 127 -2.30 -3.60 5.67
C ALA A 127 -1.91 -2.88 4.38
N GLN A 128 -0.66 -3.00 3.93
CA GLN A 128 -0.21 -2.42 2.66
C GLN A 128 -0.87 -3.11 1.46
N ILE A 129 -1.03 -4.43 1.48
CA ILE A 129 -1.74 -5.19 0.44
C ILE A 129 -3.21 -4.74 0.38
N PHE A 130 -3.88 -4.65 1.51
CA PHE A 130 -5.26 -4.17 1.59
C PHE A 130 -5.40 -2.75 1.02
N PHE A 131 -4.50 -1.83 1.40
CA PHE A 131 -4.48 -0.48 0.85
C PHE A 131 -4.26 -0.49 -0.67
N CYS A 132 -3.31 -1.27 -1.16
CA CYS A 132 -3.07 -1.45 -2.60
C CYS A 132 -4.31 -1.98 -3.34
N LEU A 133 -5.07 -2.92 -2.76
CA LEU A 133 -6.31 -3.43 -3.34
C LEU A 133 -7.38 -2.33 -3.43
N THR A 134 -7.56 -1.51 -2.39
CA THR A 134 -8.53 -0.40 -2.41
C THR A 134 -8.16 0.65 -3.46
N VAL A 135 -6.87 0.99 -3.59
CA VAL A 135 -6.34 1.92 -4.61
C VAL A 135 -6.50 1.34 -6.01
N ALA A 136 -6.21 0.05 -6.21
CA ALA A 136 -6.42 -0.62 -7.49
C ALA A 136 -7.90 -0.59 -7.90
N ILE A 137 -8.83 -0.91 -6.99
CA ILE A 137 -10.28 -0.84 -7.24
C ILE A 137 -10.68 0.59 -7.61
N ALA A 138 -10.22 1.60 -6.88
CA ALA A 138 -10.48 2.99 -7.19
C ALA A 138 -9.95 3.39 -8.58
N LEU A 139 -8.76 2.92 -8.96
CA LEU A 139 -8.17 3.18 -10.27
C LEU A 139 -8.98 2.52 -11.39
N VAL A 140 -9.24 1.21 -11.30
CA VAL A 140 -9.87 0.45 -12.40
C VAL A 140 -11.35 0.76 -12.60
N THR A 141 -12.00 1.34 -11.59
CA THR A 141 -13.38 1.86 -11.69
C THR A 141 -13.43 3.31 -12.15
N SER A 142 -12.28 3.98 -12.32
CA SER A 142 -12.22 5.38 -12.73
C SER A 142 -12.57 5.57 -14.21
N PRO A 143 -13.17 6.71 -14.61
CA PRO A 143 -13.36 7.04 -16.01
C PRO A 143 -12.04 7.03 -16.80
N SER A 144 -10.96 7.56 -16.23
CA SER A 144 -9.64 7.62 -16.87
C SER A 144 -9.01 6.26 -17.16
N TRP A 145 -9.43 5.21 -16.46
CA TRP A 145 -8.99 3.86 -16.76
C TRP A 145 -9.64 3.30 -18.01
N ASN A 146 -10.88 3.65 -18.28
CA ASN A 146 -11.65 3.12 -19.41
C ASN A 146 -11.48 3.93 -20.70
N MET A 147 -10.95 5.15 -20.61
CA MET A 147 -10.69 6.02 -21.77
C MET A 147 -9.28 5.74 -22.31
N ALA A 148 -9.20 5.42 -23.63
CA ALA A 148 -7.90 5.32 -24.30
C ALA A 148 -7.26 6.71 -24.42
N PRO A 149 -5.92 6.82 -24.23
CA PRO A 149 -5.21 8.06 -24.48
C PRO A 149 -5.17 8.36 -26.00
N PRO A 150 -4.92 9.62 -26.41
CA PRO A 150 -4.66 9.95 -27.81
C PRO A 150 -3.54 9.04 -28.35
N GLY A 151 -3.74 8.45 -29.53
CA GLY A 151 -2.80 7.48 -30.14
C GLY A 151 -2.91 6.04 -29.60
N GLY A 152 -3.94 5.75 -28.77
CA GLY A 152 -4.21 4.41 -28.25
C GLY A 152 -3.29 3.96 -27.11
N TRP A 153 -3.46 2.70 -26.67
CA TRP A 153 -2.63 2.07 -25.66
C TRP A 153 -1.35 1.55 -26.32
N ARG A 154 -0.20 2.13 -25.97
CA ARG A 154 1.10 1.64 -26.42
C ARG A 154 1.68 0.71 -25.34
N ASP A 155 2.07 -0.50 -25.73
CA ASP A 155 2.77 -1.43 -24.86
C ASP A 155 4.27 -1.08 -24.78
N ASP A 156 4.79 -0.97 -23.58
CA ASP A 156 6.21 -0.81 -23.29
C ASP A 156 6.62 -1.91 -22.30
N HIS A 157 7.24 -2.96 -22.85
CA HIS A 157 7.70 -4.11 -22.07
C HIS A 157 8.69 -3.68 -20.96
N THR A 158 9.65 -2.82 -21.29
CA THR A 158 10.65 -2.34 -20.33
C THR A 158 10.00 -1.60 -19.18
N LEU A 159 9.08 -0.66 -19.47
CA LEU A 159 8.36 0.07 -18.42
C LEU A 159 7.56 -0.89 -17.53
N ARG A 160 6.88 -1.89 -18.10
CA ARG A 160 6.12 -2.86 -17.29
C ARG A 160 7.02 -3.61 -16.32
N VAL A 161 8.15 -4.13 -16.82
CA VAL A 161 9.09 -4.89 -15.98
C VAL A 161 9.67 -4.00 -14.89
N VAL A 162 10.22 -2.83 -15.26
CA VAL A 162 10.88 -1.94 -14.30
C VAL A 162 9.88 -1.42 -13.26
N ALA A 163 8.67 -1.00 -13.66
CA ALA A 163 7.65 -0.54 -12.71
C ALA A 163 7.19 -1.65 -11.76
N THR A 164 7.02 -2.88 -12.26
CA THR A 164 6.65 -4.03 -11.42
C THR A 164 7.75 -4.36 -10.42
N MET A 165 9.01 -4.41 -10.87
CA MET A 165 10.16 -4.65 -9.99
C MET A 165 10.30 -3.56 -8.94
N THR A 166 10.14 -2.28 -9.33
CA THR A 166 10.17 -1.14 -8.40
C THR A 166 9.08 -1.28 -7.33
N THR A 167 7.85 -1.65 -7.71
CA THR A 167 6.77 -1.88 -6.74
C THR A 167 7.09 -3.03 -5.78
N ALA A 168 7.67 -4.12 -6.27
CA ALA A 168 8.09 -5.25 -5.44
C ALA A 168 9.22 -4.86 -4.48
N VAL A 169 10.22 -4.11 -4.94
CA VAL A 169 11.32 -3.60 -4.09
C VAL A 169 10.78 -2.67 -2.99
N ILE A 170 9.86 -1.76 -3.33
CA ILE A 170 9.23 -0.86 -2.34
C ILE A 170 8.48 -1.69 -1.28
N TYR A 171 7.70 -2.69 -1.69
CA TYR A 171 6.98 -3.54 -0.73
C TYR A 171 7.93 -4.31 0.17
N SER A 172 8.99 -4.90 -0.37
CA SER A 172 10.04 -5.59 0.41
C SER A 172 10.74 -4.64 1.39
N GLN A 173 11.00 -3.40 0.98
CA GLN A 173 11.58 -2.35 1.83
C GLN A 173 10.65 -1.98 2.99
N ILE A 174 9.33 -1.92 2.75
CA ILE A 174 8.34 -1.69 3.80
C ILE A 174 8.33 -2.85 4.81
N LEU A 175 8.38 -4.10 4.35
CA LEU A 175 8.46 -5.27 5.24
C LEU A 175 9.72 -5.26 6.08
N LEU A 176 10.86 -4.92 5.48
CA LEU A 176 12.13 -4.79 6.19
C LEU A 176 12.05 -3.68 7.26
N GLY A 177 11.45 -2.53 6.92
CA GLY A 177 11.22 -1.43 7.86
C GLY A 177 10.25 -1.80 8.99
N ALA A 178 9.19 -2.54 8.70
CA ALA A 178 8.26 -3.04 9.70
C ALA A 178 8.95 -4.03 10.65
N THR A 179 9.74 -4.97 10.13
CA THR A 179 10.54 -5.90 10.93
C THR A 179 11.53 -5.16 11.83
N MET A 180 12.26 -4.19 11.27
CA MET A 180 13.19 -3.33 12.03
C MET A 180 12.47 -2.62 13.19
N ARG A 181 11.27 -2.07 12.92
CA ARG A 181 10.47 -1.36 13.91
C ARG A 181 10.01 -2.28 15.04
N HIS A 182 9.47 -3.46 14.72
CA HIS A 182 8.96 -4.42 15.68
C HIS A 182 10.06 -5.24 16.40
N ALA A 183 11.29 -5.18 15.90
CA ALA A 183 12.49 -5.70 16.57
C ALA A 183 13.23 -4.63 17.41
N ASP A 184 12.61 -3.47 17.66
CA ASP A 184 13.17 -2.31 18.35
C ASP A 184 14.53 -1.82 17.83
N ALA A 185 14.85 -2.12 16.57
CA ALA A 185 16.12 -1.81 15.94
C ALA A 185 16.18 -0.40 15.30
N GLY A 186 15.11 0.40 15.37
CA GLY A 186 15.01 1.68 14.64
C GLY A 186 15.98 2.78 15.08
N LEU A 187 16.66 2.63 16.22
CA LEU A 187 17.74 3.53 16.69
C LEU A 187 19.06 2.78 16.94
N ALA A 188 19.22 1.55 16.42
CA ALA A 188 20.43 0.77 16.58
C ALA A 188 21.67 1.44 15.93
N ILE A 189 21.46 2.30 14.94
CA ILE A 189 22.46 3.19 14.35
C ILE A 189 22.03 4.63 14.70
N PRO A 190 22.76 5.34 15.58
CA PRO A 190 22.27 6.59 16.18
C PRO A 190 22.45 7.84 15.32
N ASP A 191 23.21 7.78 14.24
CA ASP A 191 23.56 8.90 13.37
C ASP A 191 22.93 8.77 11.97
N PHE A 192 22.83 9.89 11.25
CA PHE A 192 22.35 9.98 9.88
C PHE A 192 22.97 11.22 9.21
N PRO A 193 23.45 11.13 7.96
CA PRO A 193 23.39 9.98 7.03
C PRO A 193 24.46 8.91 7.29
N LEU A 194 25.41 9.17 8.16
CA LEU A 194 26.51 8.27 8.49
C LEU A 194 26.05 7.08 9.33
N VAL A 195 26.97 6.14 9.55
CA VAL A 195 26.80 4.90 10.31
C VAL A 195 27.98 4.83 11.30
N PHE A 196 27.76 5.25 12.54
CA PHE A 196 28.82 5.41 13.57
C PHE A 196 30.00 6.25 13.06
N GLY A 197 29.70 7.37 12.37
CA GLY A 197 30.68 8.26 11.78
C GLY A 197 31.30 7.78 10.46
N GLY A 198 31.01 6.56 10.00
CA GLY A 198 31.50 5.96 8.76
C GLY A 198 30.40 5.65 7.75
N LEU A 199 30.69 4.78 6.79
CA LEU A 199 29.70 4.28 5.81
C LEU A 199 29.24 2.85 6.13
N VAL A 200 30.02 2.10 6.92
CA VAL A 200 29.75 0.71 7.31
C VAL A 200 29.86 0.60 8.82
N PRO A 201 28.99 -0.20 9.48
CA PRO A 201 29.08 -0.41 10.91
C PRO A 201 30.44 -0.98 11.33
N PRO A 202 31.08 -0.46 12.39
CA PRO A 202 32.37 -0.98 12.88
C PRO A 202 32.23 -2.34 13.61
N TYR A 203 31.01 -2.71 14.01
CA TYR A 203 30.64 -3.99 14.59
C TYR A 203 29.19 -4.34 14.25
N TRP A 204 28.80 -5.60 14.44
CA TRP A 204 27.51 -6.11 14.04
C TRP A 204 26.75 -6.74 15.21
N THR A 205 25.49 -6.31 15.36
CA THR A 205 24.45 -6.99 16.12
C THR A 205 23.26 -7.24 15.22
N PRO A 206 22.31 -8.13 15.56
CA PRO A 206 21.10 -8.32 14.77
C PRO A 206 20.34 -7.01 14.53
N GLN A 207 20.28 -6.13 15.53
CA GLN A 207 19.60 -4.82 15.44
C GLN A 207 20.32 -3.87 14.47
N ILE A 208 21.65 -3.79 14.54
CA ILE A 208 22.46 -2.98 13.62
C ILE A 208 22.34 -3.54 12.20
N ALA A 209 22.40 -4.85 12.03
CA ALA A 209 22.30 -5.49 10.73
C ALA A 209 20.97 -5.18 10.03
N ILE A 210 19.83 -5.30 10.73
CA ILE A 210 18.52 -5.00 10.15
C ILE A 210 18.33 -3.50 9.88
N HIS A 211 18.85 -2.62 10.75
CA HIS A 211 18.80 -1.17 10.52
C HIS A 211 19.66 -0.77 9.31
N TYR A 212 20.87 -1.31 9.22
CA TYR A 212 21.76 -1.07 8.07
C TYR A 212 21.16 -1.61 6.76
N ALA A 213 20.62 -2.83 6.79
CA ALA A 213 19.93 -3.41 5.64
C ALA A 213 18.75 -2.54 5.18
N HIS A 214 17.98 -1.96 6.12
CA HIS A 214 16.90 -1.04 5.81
C HIS A 214 17.40 0.24 5.13
N ARG A 215 18.56 0.81 5.56
CA ARG A 215 19.17 1.98 4.90
C ARG A 215 19.67 1.65 3.50
N VAL A 216 20.36 0.52 3.31
CA VAL A 216 20.81 0.06 1.98
C VAL A 216 19.60 -0.22 1.07
N GLY A 217 18.58 -0.89 1.59
CA GLY A 217 17.34 -1.14 0.86
C GLY A 217 16.63 0.16 0.44
N ALA A 218 16.67 1.21 1.28
CA ALA A 218 16.13 2.52 0.91
C ALA A 218 16.88 3.17 -0.26
N LEU A 219 18.21 3.02 -0.34
CA LEU A 219 19.00 3.48 -1.49
C LEU A 219 18.64 2.71 -2.76
N LEU A 220 18.50 1.38 -2.67
CA LEU A 220 18.09 0.54 -3.80
C LEU A 220 16.69 0.89 -4.28
N ALA A 221 15.73 1.07 -3.38
CA ALA A 221 14.38 1.49 -3.71
C ALA A 221 14.36 2.86 -4.38
N THR A 222 15.16 3.80 -3.88
CA THR A 222 15.31 5.14 -4.46
C THR A 222 15.88 5.09 -5.87
N ALA A 223 16.93 4.31 -6.10
CA ALA A 223 17.51 4.12 -7.42
C ALA A 223 16.50 3.50 -8.40
N ALA A 224 15.74 2.48 -7.98
CA ALA A 224 14.70 1.85 -8.78
C ALA A 224 13.57 2.85 -9.13
N ILE A 225 13.15 3.68 -8.17
CA ILE A 225 12.14 4.73 -8.39
C ILE A 225 12.62 5.75 -9.42
N PHE A 226 13.83 6.29 -9.29
CA PHE A 226 14.37 7.27 -10.24
C PHE A 226 14.64 6.67 -11.61
N ALA A 227 15.08 5.42 -11.70
CA ALA A 227 15.20 4.70 -12.97
C ALA A 227 13.84 4.57 -13.68
N THR A 228 12.78 4.17 -12.93
CA THR A 228 11.41 4.05 -13.46
C THR A 228 10.86 5.42 -13.88
N ALA A 229 11.03 6.44 -13.05
CA ALA A 229 10.55 7.79 -13.34
C ALA A 229 11.31 8.39 -14.54
N GLY A 230 12.61 8.21 -14.61
CA GLY A 230 13.46 8.62 -15.74
C GLY A 230 13.02 7.95 -17.04
N HIS A 231 12.78 6.64 -17.03
CA HIS A 231 12.25 5.95 -18.21
C HIS A 231 10.94 6.59 -18.69
N VAL A 232 10.01 6.88 -17.77
CA VAL A 232 8.73 7.52 -18.12
C VAL A 232 8.95 8.93 -18.66
N TRP A 233 9.81 9.75 -18.05
CA TRP A 233 10.03 11.14 -18.47
C TRP A 233 10.64 11.23 -19.87
N PHE A 234 11.59 10.35 -20.20
CA PHE A 234 12.31 10.37 -21.48
C PHE A 234 11.59 9.63 -22.60
N ARG A 235 10.89 8.51 -22.30
CA ARG A 235 10.25 7.67 -23.31
C ARG A 235 8.76 7.97 -23.52
N HIS A 236 8.10 8.61 -22.54
CA HIS A 236 6.68 8.90 -22.57
C HIS A 236 6.36 10.36 -22.24
N PRO A 237 6.97 11.37 -22.93
CA PRO A 237 6.84 12.79 -22.60
C PRO A 237 5.39 13.29 -22.66
N ASP A 238 4.57 12.75 -23.57
CA ASP A 238 3.20 13.20 -23.81
C ASP A 238 2.17 12.44 -22.98
N ARG A 239 2.57 11.38 -22.25
CA ARG A 239 1.67 10.52 -21.50
C ARG A 239 1.48 11.00 -20.07
N LYS A 240 0.60 11.99 -19.88
CA LYS A 240 0.34 12.60 -18.57
C LYS A 240 -0.10 11.58 -17.51
N GLU A 241 -0.81 10.52 -17.93
CA GLU A 241 -1.27 9.45 -17.02
C GLU A 241 -0.13 8.59 -16.46
N LEU A 242 1.03 8.54 -17.11
CA LEU A 242 2.25 7.92 -16.60
C LEU A 242 3.15 8.94 -15.89
N ARG A 243 3.31 10.14 -16.45
CA ARG A 243 4.21 11.18 -15.92
C ARG A 243 3.78 11.66 -14.53
N ARG A 244 2.48 11.92 -14.33
CA ARG A 244 1.99 12.41 -13.04
C ARG A 244 2.32 11.46 -11.88
N PRO A 245 1.99 10.14 -11.93
CA PRO A 245 2.39 9.23 -10.86
C PRO A 245 3.91 9.04 -10.78
N ALA A 246 4.67 9.07 -11.90
CA ALA A 246 6.12 8.98 -11.88
C ALA A 246 6.76 10.19 -11.15
N THR A 247 6.30 11.40 -11.42
CA THR A 247 6.79 12.62 -10.74
C THR A 247 6.38 12.61 -9.26
N LEU A 248 5.13 12.24 -8.95
CA LEU A 248 4.69 12.13 -7.55
C LEU A 248 5.53 11.10 -6.78
N LEU A 249 5.84 9.96 -7.40
CA LEU A 249 6.66 8.90 -6.80
C LEU A 249 8.08 9.40 -6.48
N ALA A 250 8.69 10.15 -7.41
CA ALA A 250 10.01 10.76 -7.20
C ALA A 250 9.99 11.79 -6.05
N VAL A 251 8.95 12.61 -5.95
CA VAL A 251 8.80 13.56 -4.83
C VAL A 251 8.57 12.82 -3.52
N LEU A 252 7.68 11.83 -3.49
CA LEU A 252 7.37 11.07 -2.28
C LEU A 252 8.58 10.32 -1.73
N VAL A 253 9.47 9.78 -2.57
CA VAL A 253 10.66 9.09 -2.06
C VAL A 253 11.65 10.06 -1.42
N LEU A 254 11.77 11.29 -1.90
CA LEU A 254 12.59 12.32 -1.25
C LEU A 254 12.02 12.68 0.14
N VAL A 255 10.71 12.86 0.24
CA VAL A 255 10.02 13.07 1.53
C VAL A 255 10.25 11.87 2.45
N GLN A 256 10.14 10.64 1.93
CA GLN A 256 10.31 9.40 2.69
C GLN A 256 11.71 9.28 3.30
N ILE A 257 12.77 9.59 2.52
CA ILE A 257 14.16 9.58 3.01
C ILE A 257 14.36 10.66 4.07
N SER A 258 13.85 11.87 3.83
CA SER A 258 13.95 12.96 4.80
C SER A 258 13.29 12.61 6.13
N LEU A 259 12.08 12.04 6.09
CA LEU A 259 11.38 11.56 7.29
C LEU A 259 12.17 10.44 7.99
N GLY A 260 12.76 9.50 7.22
CA GLY A 260 13.60 8.44 7.77
C GLY A 260 14.82 8.96 8.52
N GLY A 261 15.51 9.96 7.97
CA GLY A 261 16.62 10.63 8.65
C GLY A 261 16.17 11.38 9.90
N LEU A 262 15.06 12.10 9.82
CA LEU A 262 14.48 12.83 10.94
C LEU A 262 14.07 11.92 12.10
N ILE A 263 13.58 10.69 11.84
CA ILE A 263 13.27 9.71 12.91
C ILE A 263 14.50 9.43 13.77
N VAL A 264 15.66 9.25 13.14
CA VAL A 264 16.92 9.01 13.86
C VAL A 264 17.32 10.26 14.65
N LEU A 265 17.33 11.43 14.01
CA LEU A 265 17.77 12.70 14.61
C LEU A 265 16.85 13.17 15.75
N THR A 266 15.55 12.89 15.68
CA THR A 266 14.55 13.25 16.70
C THR A 266 14.30 12.12 17.71
N LYS A 267 15.05 11.00 17.64
CA LYS A 267 14.90 9.84 18.53
C LYS A 267 13.49 9.27 18.55
N LYS A 268 12.89 9.08 17.35
CA LYS A 268 11.53 8.55 17.12
C LYS A 268 10.40 9.51 17.56
N ASP A 269 10.47 10.78 17.21
CA ASP A 269 9.29 11.66 17.36
C ASP A 269 8.05 10.99 16.79
N VAL A 270 6.94 11.03 17.55
CA VAL A 270 5.69 10.30 17.24
C VAL A 270 5.10 10.74 15.89
N SER A 271 5.09 12.06 15.63
CA SER A 271 4.50 12.62 14.41
C SER A 271 5.33 12.27 13.19
N ILE A 272 6.65 12.40 13.28
CA ILE A 272 7.60 12.10 12.20
C ILE A 272 7.58 10.59 11.88
N ASN A 273 7.60 9.75 12.92
CA ASN A 273 7.56 8.30 12.76
C ASN A 273 6.24 7.83 12.12
N THR A 274 5.11 8.42 12.52
CA THR A 274 3.81 8.14 11.91
C THR A 274 3.74 8.64 10.46
N ALA A 275 4.24 9.85 10.19
CA ALA A 275 4.31 10.41 8.84
C ALA A 275 5.15 9.54 7.89
N HIS A 276 6.27 8.99 8.38
CA HIS A 276 7.13 8.08 7.60
C HIS A 276 6.37 6.79 7.20
N VAL A 277 5.57 6.20 8.10
CA VAL A 277 4.74 5.02 7.79
C VAL A 277 3.71 5.36 6.71
N VAL A 278 3.01 6.47 6.86
CA VAL A 278 1.98 6.92 5.90
C VAL A 278 2.60 7.27 4.55
N SER A 279 3.71 8.00 4.54
CA SER A 279 4.44 8.32 3.32
C SER A 279 4.92 7.06 2.59
N GLY A 280 5.42 6.05 3.31
CA GLY A 280 5.78 4.75 2.73
C GLY A 280 4.60 4.04 2.04
N ALA A 281 3.42 4.08 2.66
CA ALA A 281 2.20 3.54 2.05
C ALA A 281 1.82 4.31 0.77
N LEU A 282 1.95 5.64 0.74
CA LEU A 282 1.69 6.46 -0.44
C LEU A 282 2.71 6.23 -1.55
N VAL A 283 4.00 6.01 -1.22
CA VAL A 283 5.04 5.60 -2.17
C VAL A 283 4.64 4.29 -2.84
N LEU A 284 4.26 3.28 -2.07
CA LEU A 284 3.83 1.98 -2.60
C LEU A 284 2.58 2.11 -3.49
N ALA A 285 1.55 2.79 -3.02
CA ALA A 285 0.31 2.98 -3.77
C ALA A 285 0.53 3.74 -5.09
N THR A 286 1.40 4.76 -5.08
CA THR A 286 1.74 5.54 -6.27
C THR A 286 2.53 4.69 -7.27
N SER A 287 3.46 3.87 -6.80
CA SER A 287 4.20 2.90 -7.62
C SER A 287 3.25 1.86 -8.23
N LEU A 288 2.30 1.33 -7.45
CA LEU A 288 1.28 0.42 -7.96
C LEU A 288 0.41 1.07 -9.05
N VAL A 289 -0.01 2.32 -8.87
CA VAL A 289 -0.78 3.07 -9.89
C VAL A 289 0.02 3.17 -11.19
N LEU A 290 1.31 3.49 -11.11
CA LEU A 290 2.19 3.54 -12.28
C LEU A 290 2.31 2.15 -12.94
N THR A 291 2.52 1.11 -12.14
CA THR A 291 2.59 -0.29 -12.61
C THR A 291 1.30 -0.70 -13.32
N LEU A 292 0.14 -0.51 -12.71
CA LEU A 292 -1.14 -0.86 -13.34
C LEU A 292 -1.37 -0.10 -14.66
N ARG A 293 -1.00 1.17 -14.71
CA ARG A 293 -1.10 1.99 -15.93
C ARG A 293 -0.13 1.54 -17.01
N SER A 294 1.08 1.08 -16.67
CA SER A 294 2.03 0.53 -17.63
C SER A 294 1.52 -0.78 -18.26
N HIS A 295 0.72 -1.57 -17.52
CA HIS A 295 0.09 -2.81 -18.01
C HIS A 295 -1.24 -2.57 -18.73
N ARG A 296 -1.74 -1.34 -18.85
CA ARG A 296 -3.10 -1.05 -19.34
C ARG A 296 -3.37 -1.59 -20.74
N ALA A 297 -2.37 -1.61 -21.63
CA ALA A 297 -2.49 -2.18 -22.97
C ALA A 297 -2.92 -3.65 -22.92
N ARG A 298 -2.33 -4.45 -22.03
CA ARG A 298 -2.63 -5.88 -21.85
C ARG A 298 -4.05 -6.13 -21.35
N PHE A 299 -4.56 -5.27 -20.46
CA PHE A 299 -5.95 -5.34 -20.01
C PHE A 299 -6.94 -4.99 -21.12
N ALA A 300 -6.53 -4.17 -22.12
CA ALA A 300 -7.37 -3.84 -23.29
C ALA A 300 -7.42 -4.99 -24.29
N GLU A 301 -6.29 -5.65 -24.57
CA GLU A 301 -6.19 -6.79 -25.49
C GLU A 301 -7.01 -7.99 -25.00
N GLY A 302 -6.97 -8.30 -23.71
CA GLY A 302 -7.76 -9.37 -23.09
C GLY A 302 -9.29 -9.14 -23.10
N ALA A 303 -9.75 -7.90 -23.36
CA ALA A 303 -11.16 -7.58 -23.50
C ALA A 303 -11.70 -7.79 -24.94
N VAL A 304 -10.82 -7.90 -25.94
CA VAL A 304 -11.15 -8.19 -27.33
C VAL A 304 -11.00 -9.71 -27.53
N SER A 305 -12.03 -10.46 -27.14
CA SER A 305 -12.08 -11.93 -27.35
C SER A 305 -12.22 -12.26 -28.84
N PRO A 306 -11.63 -13.38 -29.34
CA PRO A 306 -11.53 -13.72 -30.75
C PRO A 306 -12.84 -14.15 -31.43
N ALA A 307 -13.99 -13.74 -30.97
CA ALA A 307 -15.30 -14.08 -31.53
C ALA A 307 -15.68 -13.34 -32.83
N ARG A 308 -14.80 -12.51 -33.41
CA ARG A 308 -15.11 -11.74 -34.64
C ARG A 308 -14.36 -12.20 -35.90
N VAL A 309 -13.60 -13.27 -35.87
CA VAL A 309 -12.88 -13.73 -37.09
C VAL A 309 -13.68 -14.78 -37.86
N SER A 310 -14.73 -15.37 -37.30
CA SER A 310 -15.50 -16.45 -37.95
C SER A 310 -16.76 -16.02 -38.71
N ALA A 311 -17.08 -14.70 -38.77
CA ALA A 311 -18.31 -14.21 -39.41
C ALA A 311 -18.08 -13.56 -40.76
N GLY A 312 -16.89 -13.66 -41.36
CA GLY A 312 -16.55 -12.94 -42.62
C GLY A 312 -16.20 -13.79 -43.84
N MET A 313 -16.35 -15.10 -43.80
CA MET A 313 -16.15 -15.93 -44.99
C MET A 313 -17.43 -16.71 -45.33
N SER A 314 -18.35 -16.04 -45.99
CA SER A 314 -19.39 -16.70 -46.79
C SER A 314 -18.82 -16.89 -48.22
N PRO A 315 -18.75 -18.09 -48.78
CA PRO A 315 -18.34 -18.25 -50.15
C PRO A 315 -19.50 -17.83 -51.03
N ALA A 316 -19.32 -16.74 -51.77
CA ALA A 316 -20.22 -16.35 -52.82
C ALA A 316 -20.18 -17.44 -53.90
N GLY A 317 -21.38 -17.93 -54.26
CA GLY A 317 -21.61 -19.07 -55.10
C GLY A 317 -21.05 -18.94 -56.52
N VAL A 318 -20.46 -20.04 -56.93
CA VAL A 318 -20.30 -20.41 -58.33
C VAL A 318 -21.69 -20.71 -58.87
N ARG A 319 -22.14 -19.95 -59.87
CA ARG A 319 -23.17 -20.40 -60.83
C ARG A 319 -22.52 -20.53 -62.21
N ALA A 320 -22.78 -21.66 -62.77
CA ALA A 320 -22.40 -22.10 -64.11
C ALA A 320 -22.84 -21.17 -65.25
#